data_3466eb19775c18e3fc7f3c58e8adf933
#
_entry.id   3466eb19775c18e3fc7f3c58e8adf933
#
_cell.length_a   1.000
_cell.length_b   1.000
_cell.length_c   1.000
_cell.angle_alpha   90.00
_cell.angle_beta   90.00
_cell.angle_gamma   90.00
#
_symmetry.space_group_name_H-M   'P 1'
#
loop_
_entity.id
_entity.type
_entity.pdbx_description
1 polymer ?
#
loop_
_entity_poly.entity_id
_entity_poly.type
_entity_poly.pdbx_seq_one_letter_code
_entity_poly.pdbx_strand_id
1 'polypeptide(L)'
;MKDKREIIRARKAFRRSLKDEKKFLKQGKKEVKKQKKDSAVLDDKAWKKEIKEKLEEMREASKERVKQANEDYNHILQNSPPSLLNRKELRDRRLPHARKRLKIAKKQFREAKVEAKEERKES
;
A
#
# COMPACT_ATOMS: atom_id res chain seq x y z
N MET A 1 23.78 2.25 16.23
CA MET A 1 23.69 3.30 15.18
C MET A 1 23.46 2.67 13.82
N LYS A 2 22.42 3.13 13.13
CA LYS A 2 22.19 2.67 11.75
C LYS A 2 23.15 3.37 10.81
N ASP A 3 23.93 2.56 10.10
CA ASP A 3 24.91 2.96 9.11
C ASP A 3 24.20 3.24 7.76
N LYS A 4 24.81 4.07 6.92
CA LYS A 4 24.35 4.34 5.55
C LYS A 4 24.16 3.06 4.74
N ARG A 5 24.98 2.04 4.99
CA ARG A 5 24.86 0.71 4.37
C ARG A 5 23.54 0.02 4.68
N GLU A 6 23.04 0.12 5.91
CA GLU A 6 21.76 -0.47 6.31
C GLU A 6 20.60 0.20 5.61
N ILE A 7 20.65 1.53 5.45
CA ILE A 7 19.63 2.29 4.72
C ILE A 7 19.60 1.89 3.24
N ILE A 8 20.76 1.74 2.62
CA ILE A 8 20.86 1.29 1.23
C ILE A 8 20.33 -0.12 1.07
N ARG A 9 20.65 -1.02 2.01
CA ARG A 9 20.10 -2.39 2.03
C ARG A 9 18.59 -2.40 2.17
N ALA A 10 18.05 -1.60 3.07
CA ALA A 10 16.61 -1.48 3.27
C ALA A 10 15.90 -0.98 2.01
N ARG A 11 16.45 0.02 1.33
CA ARG A 11 15.93 0.56 0.06
C ARG A 11 15.95 -0.49 -1.04
N LYS A 12 17.05 -1.23 -1.17
CA LYS A 12 17.17 -2.32 -2.15
C LYS A 12 16.18 -3.46 -1.86
N ALA A 13 16.04 -3.83 -0.58
CA ALA A 13 15.08 -4.85 -0.14
C ALA A 13 13.64 -4.43 -0.46
N PHE A 14 13.28 -3.18 -0.21
CA PHE A 14 11.96 -2.63 -0.53
C PHE A 14 11.67 -2.67 -2.04
N ARG A 15 12.63 -2.21 -2.86
CA ARG A 15 12.51 -2.26 -4.33
C ARG A 15 12.37 -3.69 -4.85
N ARG A 16 13.14 -4.62 -4.28
CA ARG A 16 13.07 -6.04 -4.63
C ARG A 16 11.72 -6.62 -4.28
N SER A 17 11.16 -6.31 -3.11
CA SER A 17 9.83 -6.73 -2.70
C SER A 17 8.76 -6.24 -3.67
N LEU A 18 8.82 -4.99 -4.11
CA LEU A 18 7.88 -4.44 -5.11
C LEU A 18 7.99 -5.17 -6.46
N LYS A 19 9.20 -5.47 -6.91
CA LYS A 19 9.42 -6.22 -8.16
C LYS A 19 8.88 -7.65 -8.07
N ASP A 20 9.13 -8.31 -6.94
CA ASP A 20 8.69 -9.69 -6.69
C ASP A 20 7.14 -9.76 -6.66
N GLU A 21 6.48 -8.78 -6.06
CA GLU A 21 5.02 -8.70 -6.05
C GLU A 21 4.43 -8.46 -7.44
N LYS A 22 5.07 -7.62 -8.26
CA LYS A 22 4.67 -7.43 -9.66
C LYS A 22 4.78 -8.72 -10.46
N LYS A 23 5.87 -9.47 -10.29
CA LYS A 23 6.07 -10.76 -10.94
C LYS A 23 5.03 -11.78 -10.49
N PHE A 24 4.76 -11.84 -9.20
CA PHE A 24 3.75 -12.71 -8.61
C PHE A 24 2.37 -12.47 -9.24
N LEU A 25 1.93 -11.22 -9.33
CA LEU A 25 0.65 -10.87 -9.94
C LEU A 25 0.60 -11.19 -11.45
N LYS A 26 1.70 -10.96 -12.17
CA LYS A 26 1.81 -11.32 -13.59
C LYS A 26 1.71 -12.83 -13.80
N GLN A 27 2.44 -13.61 -13.02
CA GLN A 27 2.40 -15.07 -13.10
C GLN A 27 1.02 -15.62 -12.76
N GLY A 28 0.38 -15.09 -11.73
CA GLY A 28 -0.97 -15.46 -11.35
C GLY A 28 -1.98 -15.23 -12.47
N LYS A 29 -1.92 -14.08 -13.14
CA LYS A 29 -2.76 -13.77 -14.30
C LYS A 29 -2.50 -14.71 -15.48
N LYS A 30 -1.25 -15.06 -15.74
CA LYS A 30 -0.87 -16.00 -16.81
C LYS A 30 -1.39 -17.40 -16.53
N GLU A 31 -1.24 -17.89 -15.31
CA GLU A 31 -1.74 -19.21 -14.90
C GLU A 31 -3.26 -19.30 -15.01
N VAL A 32 -3.97 -18.27 -14.58
CA VAL A 32 -5.42 -18.17 -14.69
C VAL A 32 -5.86 -18.19 -16.16
N LYS A 33 -5.19 -17.43 -17.04
CA LYS A 33 -5.47 -17.47 -18.48
C LYS A 33 -5.22 -18.82 -19.11
N LYS A 34 -4.15 -19.51 -18.67
CA LYS A 34 -3.80 -20.85 -19.15
C LYS A 34 -4.84 -21.88 -18.71
N GLN A 35 -5.26 -21.86 -17.46
CA GLN A 35 -6.33 -22.72 -16.95
C GLN A 35 -7.65 -22.44 -17.67
N LYS A 36 -7.93 -21.20 -18.02
CA LYS A 36 -9.11 -20.80 -18.79
C LYS A 36 -9.13 -21.41 -20.18
N LYS A 37 -7.99 -21.51 -20.85
CA LYS A 37 -7.88 -22.16 -22.17
C LYS A 37 -8.06 -23.68 -22.09
N ASP A 38 -7.51 -24.30 -21.04
CA ASP A 38 -7.54 -25.74 -20.84
C ASP A 38 -8.92 -26.26 -20.40
N SER A 39 -9.71 -25.40 -19.73
CA SER A 39 -11.04 -25.76 -19.20
C SER A 39 -12.20 -25.17 -19.99
N ALA A 40 -12.04 -24.94 -21.29
CA ALA A 40 -13.09 -24.40 -22.17
C ALA A 40 -14.36 -25.30 -22.28
N VAL A 41 -14.36 -26.47 -21.67
CA VAL A 41 -15.45 -27.48 -21.68
C VAL A 41 -16.30 -27.40 -20.39
N LEU A 42 -15.92 -26.64 -19.38
CA LEU A 42 -16.61 -26.58 -18.10
C LEU A 42 -17.51 -25.33 -17.96
N ASP A 43 -18.55 -25.47 -17.13
CA ASP A 43 -19.59 -24.50 -16.89
C ASP A 43 -19.04 -23.09 -16.61
N ASP A 44 -19.29 -22.18 -17.55
CA ASP A 44 -18.64 -20.88 -17.64
C ASP A 44 -18.83 -19.96 -16.41
N LYS A 45 -19.96 -20.06 -15.72
CA LYS A 45 -20.32 -19.15 -14.63
C LYS A 45 -19.62 -19.46 -13.31
N ALA A 46 -19.60 -20.73 -12.89
CA ALA A 46 -18.95 -21.16 -11.66
C ALA A 46 -17.44 -20.98 -11.75
N TRP A 47 -16.88 -21.26 -12.90
CA TRP A 47 -15.45 -21.16 -13.15
C TRP A 47 -14.94 -19.71 -13.20
N LYS A 48 -15.68 -18.80 -13.82
CA LYS A 48 -15.40 -17.36 -13.82
C LYS A 48 -15.42 -16.78 -12.42
N LYS A 49 -16.34 -17.25 -11.58
CA LYS A 49 -16.44 -16.83 -10.17
C LYS A 49 -15.22 -17.28 -9.37
N GLU A 50 -14.80 -18.52 -9.50
CA GLU A 50 -13.60 -19.06 -8.83
C GLU A 50 -12.33 -18.31 -9.23
N ILE A 51 -12.16 -18.01 -10.51
CA ILE A 51 -11.02 -17.24 -11.02
C ILE A 51 -11.02 -15.84 -10.43
N LYS A 52 -12.15 -15.17 -10.41
CA LYS A 52 -12.30 -13.83 -9.87
C LYS A 52 -11.95 -13.79 -8.39
N GLU A 53 -12.42 -14.77 -7.63
CA GLU A 53 -12.10 -14.92 -6.21
C GLU A 53 -10.61 -15.16 -5.98
N LYS A 54 -9.98 -16.06 -6.76
CA LYS A 54 -8.54 -16.32 -6.71
C LYS A 54 -7.71 -15.06 -6.99
N LEU A 55 -8.07 -14.30 -8.02
CA LEU A 55 -7.38 -13.07 -8.37
C LEU A 55 -7.53 -12.01 -7.29
N GLU A 56 -8.71 -11.91 -6.67
CA GLU A 56 -8.93 -10.99 -5.55
C GLU A 56 -8.10 -11.37 -4.33
N GLU A 57 -8.07 -12.64 -3.96
CA GLU A 57 -7.22 -13.15 -2.87
C GLU A 57 -5.74 -12.85 -3.11
N MET A 58 -5.26 -13.06 -4.32
CA MET A 58 -3.88 -12.75 -4.70
C MET A 58 -3.57 -11.26 -4.60
N ARG A 59 -4.50 -10.40 -5.04
CA ARG A 59 -4.36 -8.95 -4.95
C ARG A 59 -4.33 -8.48 -3.50
N GLU A 60 -5.21 -9.00 -2.66
CA GLU A 60 -5.26 -8.66 -1.24
C GLU A 60 -4.00 -9.09 -0.51
N ALA A 61 -3.53 -10.33 -0.74
CA ALA A 61 -2.29 -10.83 -0.18
C ALA A 61 -1.09 -9.98 -0.63
N SER A 62 -1.04 -9.58 -1.90
CA SER A 62 -0.01 -8.70 -2.44
C SER A 62 -0.05 -7.31 -1.81
N LYS A 63 -1.24 -6.73 -1.65
CA LYS A 63 -1.42 -5.42 -0.97
C LYS A 63 -0.92 -5.45 0.46
N GLU A 64 -1.24 -6.51 1.21
CA GLU A 64 -0.78 -6.68 2.59
C GLU A 64 0.75 -6.76 2.66
N ARG A 65 1.39 -7.52 1.78
CA ARG A 65 2.85 -7.63 1.73
C ARG A 65 3.52 -6.31 1.35
N VAL A 66 2.96 -5.59 0.38
CA VAL A 66 3.46 -4.26 0.00
C VAL A 66 3.31 -3.26 1.14
N LYS A 67 2.16 -3.28 1.82
CA LYS A 67 1.90 -2.44 3.00
C LYS A 67 2.91 -2.70 4.10
N GLN A 68 3.16 -3.98 4.42
CA GLN A 68 4.13 -4.38 5.43
C GLN A 68 5.56 -3.95 5.06
N ALA A 69 5.97 -4.16 3.80
CA ALA A 69 7.27 -3.73 3.31
C ALA A 69 7.44 -2.22 3.40
N ASN A 70 6.39 -1.47 3.09
CA ASN A 70 6.38 -0.01 3.18
C ASN A 70 6.49 0.47 4.63
N GLU A 71 5.78 -0.16 5.55
CA GLU A 71 5.86 0.15 6.98
C GLU A 71 7.26 -0.14 7.54
N ASP A 72 7.86 -1.27 7.19
CA ASP A 72 9.20 -1.65 7.62
C ASP A 72 10.24 -0.66 7.09
N TYR A 73 10.12 -0.27 5.82
CA TYR A 73 11.01 0.72 5.21
C TYR A 73 10.88 2.10 5.87
N ASN A 74 9.66 2.57 6.09
CA ASN A 74 9.39 3.84 6.77
C ASN A 74 9.91 3.83 8.21
N HIS A 75 9.76 2.72 8.91
CA HIS A 75 10.29 2.56 10.27
C HIS A 75 11.80 2.73 10.30
N ILE A 76 12.51 2.13 9.35
CA ILE A 76 13.95 2.27 9.20
C ILE A 76 14.35 3.73 8.92
N LEU A 77 13.63 4.40 8.03
CA LEU A 77 13.88 5.81 7.69
C LEU A 77 13.65 6.74 8.89
N GLN A 78 12.58 6.51 9.66
CA GLN A 78 12.26 7.33 10.83
C GLN A 78 13.29 7.18 11.95
N ASN A 79 13.88 5.99 12.11
CA ASN A 79 14.90 5.72 13.12
C ASN A 79 16.32 6.04 12.64
N SER A 80 16.49 6.53 11.44
CA SER A 80 17.79 6.88 10.88
C SER A 80 18.09 8.37 11.05
N PRO A 81 19.38 8.76 11.30
CA PRO A 81 19.75 10.17 11.38
C PRO A 81 19.48 10.89 10.05
N PRO A 82 18.91 12.11 10.06
CA PRO A 82 18.64 12.86 8.83
C PRO A 82 19.84 13.10 7.94
N SER A 83 21.04 13.17 8.53
CA SER A 83 22.29 13.39 7.81
C SER A 83 22.68 12.23 6.88
N LEU A 84 22.17 11.00 7.14
CA LEU A 84 22.42 9.82 6.34
C LEU A 84 21.40 9.60 5.22
N LEU A 85 20.31 10.38 5.23
CA LEU A 85 19.21 10.24 4.28
C LEU A 85 19.38 11.21 3.10
N ASN A 86 19.04 10.75 1.89
CA ASN A 86 18.97 11.61 0.72
C ASN A 86 17.63 12.38 0.69
N ARG A 87 17.46 13.31 -0.27
CA ARG A 87 16.26 14.14 -0.40
C ARG A 87 14.97 13.32 -0.56
N LYS A 88 15.03 12.23 -1.32
CA LYS A 88 13.89 11.35 -1.56
C LYS A 88 13.49 10.61 -0.28
N GLU A 89 14.47 10.09 0.45
CA GLU A 89 14.25 9.38 1.71
C GLU A 89 13.68 10.31 2.78
N LEU A 90 14.17 11.55 2.87
CA LEU A 90 13.63 12.58 3.75
C LEU A 90 12.19 12.94 3.42
N ARG A 91 11.86 13.00 2.12
CA ARG A 91 10.49 13.22 1.66
C ARG A 91 9.58 12.06 2.04
N ASP A 92 10.00 10.83 1.78
CA ASP A 92 9.24 9.62 2.09
C ASP A 92 8.98 9.49 3.59
N ARG A 93 9.96 9.85 4.41
CA ARG A 93 9.83 9.92 5.87
C ARG A 93 8.75 10.92 6.32
N ARG A 94 8.63 12.08 5.66
CA ARG A 94 7.70 13.16 6.01
C ARG A 94 6.27 12.90 5.54
N LEU A 95 6.11 12.18 4.44
CA LEU A 95 4.80 11.93 3.81
C LEU A 95 3.75 11.32 4.75
N PRO A 96 4.04 10.27 5.53
CA PRO A 96 3.05 9.71 6.44
C PRO A 96 2.54 10.71 7.48
N HIS A 97 3.41 11.52 8.04
CA HIS A 97 3.05 12.56 9.01
C HIS A 97 2.22 13.68 8.38
N ALA A 98 2.58 14.11 7.18
CA ALA A 98 1.84 15.13 6.46
C ALA A 98 0.42 14.66 6.13
N ARG A 99 0.25 13.41 5.71
CA ARG A 99 -1.08 12.81 5.46
C ARG A 99 -1.92 12.71 6.72
N LYS A 100 -1.34 12.29 7.84
CA LYS A 100 -2.00 12.24 9.14
C LYS A 100 -2.50 13.62 9.58
N ARG A 101 -1.65 14.62 9.51
CA ARG A 101 -2.00 16.02 9.84
C ARG A 101 -3.12 16.54 8.96
N LEU A 102 -3.08 16.24 7.68
CA LEU A 102 -4.13 16.65 6.74
C LEU A 102 -5.47 15.99 7.07
N LYS A 103 -5.49 14.70 7.41
CA LYS A 103 -6.70 13.99 7.83
C LYS A 103 -7.31 14.61 9.09
N ILE A 104 -6.49 14.90 10.09
CA ILE A 104 -6.91 15.51 11.35
C ILE A 104 -7.49 16.91 11.08
N ALA A 105 -6.81 17.72 10.27
CA ALA A 105 -7.27 19.05 9.91
C ALA A 105 -8.62 19.02 9.16
N LYS A 106 -8.81 18.09 8.23
CA LYS A 106 -10.08 17.90 7.52
C LYS A 106 -11.21 17.48 8.47
N LYS A 107 -10.93 16.60 9.41
CA LYS A 107 -11.90 16.16 10.42
C LYS A 107 -12.34 17.31 11.33
N GLN A 108 -11.40 18.10 11.85
CA GLN A 108 -11.67 19.26 12.66
C GLN A 108 -12.50 20.32 11.91
N PHE A 109 -12.20 20.53 10.65
CA PHE A 109 -12.96 21.45 9.80
C PHE A 109 -14.40 21.01 9.60
N ARG A 110 -14.65 19.71 9.40
CA ARG A 110 -16.01 19.14 9.31
C ARG A 110 -16.79 19.32 10.61
N GLU A 111 -16.16 19.05 11.76
CA GLU A 111 -16.77 19.21 13.07
C GLU A 111 -17.15 20.67 13.33
N ALA A 112 -16.27 21.62 13.00
CA ALA A 112 -16.56 23.05 13.12
C ALA A 112 -17.72 23.50 12.26
N LYS A 113 -17.86 22.95 11.03
CA LYS A 113 -19.03 23.23 10.16
C LYS A 113 -20.33 22.72 10.75
N VAL A 114 -20.33 21.52 11.33
CA VAL A 114 -21.52 20.93 11.96
C VAL A 114 -21.96 21.77 13.17
N GLU A 115 -21.03 22.16 14.04
CA GLU A 115 -21.30 23.03 15.17
C GLU A 115 -21.88 24.37 14.74
N ALA A 116 -21.34 25.01 13.72
CA ALA A 116 -21.84 26.26 13.18
C ALA A 116 -23.28 26.14 12.64
N LYS A 117 -23.62 25.03 12.01
CA LYS A 117 -24.97 24.74 11.56
C LYS A 117 -25.94 24.55 12.72
N GLU A 118 -25.54 23.84 13.77
CA GLU A 118 -26.35 23.63 14.96
C GLU A 118 -26.64 24.93 15.69
N GLU A 119 -25.63 25.78 15.88
CA GLU A 119 -25.79 27.12 16.46
C GLU A 119 -26.78 28.01 15.68
N ARG A 120 -26.70 27.94 14.36
CA ARG A 120 -27.67 28.67 13.50
C ARG A 120 -29.09 28.18 13.63
N LYS A 121 -29.31 26.88 13.87
CA LYS A 121 -30.62 26.29 14.10
C LYS A 121 -31.23 26.64 15.45
N GLU A 122 -30.38 26.84 16.48
CA GLU A 122 -30.80 27.18 17.84
C GLU A 122 -31.08 28.68 18.04
N SER A 123 -30.57 29.49 17.16
CA SER A 123 -30.88 30.92 17.16
C SER A 123 -32.17 31.25 16.30
#